data_959a8c50236c8d0724f3fc04bdb03e03
#
_entry.id   959a8c50236c8d0724f3fc04bdb03e03
#
_cell.length_a   1.000
_cell.length_b   1.000
_cell.length_c   1.000
_cell.angle_alpha   90.00
_cell.angle_beta   90.00
_cell.angle_gamma   90.00
#
_symmetry.space_group_name_H-M   'P 1'
#
loop_
_entity.id
_entity.type
_entity.pdbx_description
1 polymer ?
#
loop_
_entity_poly.entity_id
_entity_poly.type
_entity_poly.pdbx_seq_one_letter_code
_entity_poly.pdbx_strand_id
1 'polypeptide(L)'
;KEYSIRNFDAANSYSKILSIRILPDGLCFVVSDPKDNKLLYMTKIIDSNRHGIDIFADECKSNNVLAAEYLKTHIVYETQQFTLFPTPLLEDVEEKKIAELNFGNVDGATVLTDTLPTNEISVVYTVPQRHEETIRRNKPNATIHSQMMPLLFNAMFNSKKCKGSYLHLNIRTSSVDVIYI
;
A
#
# COMPACT_ATOMS: atom_id res chain seq x y z
N LYS A 1 -4.89 -9.91 -17.11
CA LYS A 1 -3.71 -9.60 -17.96
C LYS A 1 -2.50 -9.60 -17.06
N GLU A 2 -1.55 -10.45 -17.33
CA GLU A 2 -0.27 -10.53 -16.64
C GLU A 2 0.75 -9.71 -17.42
N TYR A 3 1.35 -8.70 -16.77
CA TYR A 3 2.52 -8.01 -17.28
C TYR A 3 3.72 -8.49 -16.45
N SER A 4 4.66 -9.15 -17.08
CA SER A 4 5.84 -9.68 -16.40
C SER A 4 7.10 -9.13 -17.06
N ILE A 5 7.92 -8.42 -16.30
CA ILE A 5 9.33 -8.21 -16.63
C ILE A 5 10.05 -9.38 -15.99
N ARG A 6 10.49 -10.34 -16.79
CA ARG A 6 11.15 -11.56 -16.31
C ARG A 6 12.66 -11.40 -16.37
N ASN A 7 13.33 -11.35 -15.21
CA ASN A 7 14.76 -11.66 -15.04
C ASN A 7 15.17 -11.63 -13.56
N PHE A 8 14.25 -11.92 -12.64
CA PHE A 8 14.56 -11.94 -11.21
C PHE A 8 14.68 -13.39 -10.72
N ASP A 9 15.84 -13.71 -10.14
CA ASP A 9 16.07 -14.95 -9.42
C ASP A 9 15.77 -14.72 -7.92
N ALA A 10 14.78 -15.43 -7.39
CA ALA A 10 14.37 -15.34 -6.00
C ALA A 10 15.46 -15.75 -4.99
N ALA A 11 16.49 -16.48 -5.42
CA ALA A 11 17.65 -16.80 -4.59
C ALA A 11 18.46 -15.56 -4.17
N ASN A 12 18.31 -14.43 -4.90
CA ASN A 12 18.99 -13.17 -4.62
C ASN A 12 18.10 -12.11 -3.96
N SER A 13 17.01 -12.51 -3.32
CA SER A 13 15.97 -11.60 -2.78
C SER A 13 16.40 -10.82 -1.54
N TYR A 14 17.32 -11.33 -0.71
CA TYR A 14 17.70 -10.76 0.58
C TYR A 14 18.22 -9.31 0.55
N SER A 15 18.73 -8.86 -0.59
CA SER A 15 19.19 -7.48 -0.80
C SER A 15 18.19 -6.60 -1.53
N LYS A 16 17.00 -7.11 -1.81
CA LYS A 16 15.96 -6.47 -2.63
C LYS A 16 14.77 -6.04 -1.79
N ILE A 17 13.95 -5.16 -2.37
CA ILE A 17 12.71 -4.68 -1.76
C ILE A 17 11.54 -5.27 -2.54
N LEU A 18 10.62 -5.90 -1.82
CA LEU A 18 9.34 -6.35 -2.33
C LEU A 18 8.27 -5.31 -2.00
N SER A 19 7.57 -4.82 -3.01
CA SER A 19 6.40 -3.96 -2.85
C SER A 19 5.18 -4.67 -3.41
N ILE A 20 4.14 -4.82 -2.59
CA ILE A 20 2.90 -5.52 -2.92
C ILE A 20 1.77 -4.51 -2.82
N ARG A 21 0.91 -4.41 -3.83
CA ARG A 21 -0.34 -3.66 -3.77
C ARG A 21 -1.51 -4.63 -3.84
N ILE A 22 -2.30 -4.65 -2.76
CA ILE A 22 -3.53 -5.43 -2.67
C ILE A 22 -4.68 -4.53 -3.12
N LEU A 23 -5.29 -4.91 -4.24
CA LEU A 23 -6.43 -4.24 -4.87
C LEU A 23 -7.73 -4.92 -4.41
N PRO A 24 -8.90 -4.31 -4.57
CA PRO A 24 -10.18 -4.98 -4.28
C PRO A 24 -10.37 -6.28 -5.09
N ASP A 25 -9.94 -6.29 -6.36
CA ASP A 25 -10.13 -7.36 -7.34
C ASP A 25 -8.80 -7.94 -7.87
N GLY A 26 -7.70 -7.74 -7.15
CA GLY A 26 -6.41 -8.17 -7.66
C GLY A 26 -5.21 -7.93 -6.78
N LEU A 27 -4.07 -8.22 -7.37
CA LEU A 27 -2.76 -8.11 -6.75
C LEU A 27 -1.76 -7.56 -7.77
N CYS A 28 -0.93 -6.63 -7.34
CA CYS A 28 0.25 -6.21 -8.10
C CYS A 28 1.46 -6.28 -7.17
N PHE A 29 2.56 -6.87 -7.63
CA PHE A 29 3.79 -6.86 -6.85
C PHE A 29 5.02 -6.63 -7.72
N VAL A 30 6.00 -6.03 -7.09
CA VAL A 30 7.20 -5.50 -7.73
C VAL A 30 8.39 -5.83 -6.88
N VAL A 31 9.47 -6.28 -7.50
CA VAL A 31 10.78 -6.39 -6.86
C VAL A 31 11.71 -5.33 -7.42
N SER A 32 12.33 -4.57 -6.56
CA SER A 32 13.29 -3.52 -6.91
C SER A 32 14.63 -3.72 -6.22
N ASP A 33 15.67 -3.28 -6.90
CA ASP A 33 17.02 -3.16 -6.34
C ASP A 33 17.21 -1.76 -5.78
N PRO A 34 17.29 -1.58 -4.44
CA PRO A 34 17.50 -0.27 -3.86
C PRO A 34 18.88 0.29 -4.12
N LYS A 35 19.87 -0.57 -4.41
CA LYS A 35 21.27 -0.14 -4.68
C LYS A 35 21.40 0.52 -6.05
N ASP A 36 20.78 -0.09 -7.05
CA ASP A 36 20.85 0.38 -8.44
C ASP A 36 19.61 1.17 -8.87
N ASN A 37 18.61 1.29 -7.99
CA ASN A 37 17.29 1.89 -8.25
C ASN A 37 16.63 1.29 -9.51
N LYS A 38 16.71 -0.03 -9.65
CA LYS A 38 16.19 -0.76 -10.81
C LYS A 38 14.99 -1.60 -10.45
N LEU A 39 14.02 -1.63 -11.37
CA LEU A 39 12.92 -2.58 -11.36
C LEU A 39 13.40 -3.92 -11.92
N LEU A 40 13.31 -4.99 -11.11
CA LEU A 40 13.78 -6.32 -11.49
C LEU A 40 12.63 -7.25 -11.89
N TYR A 41 11.46 -7.07 -11.27
CA TYR A 41 10.31 -7.93 -11.51
C TYR A 41 9.02 -7.13 -11.28
N MET A 42 8.01 -7.39 -12.08
CA MET A 42 6.68 -6.84 -11.89
C MET A 42 5.64 -7.83 -12.40
N THR A 43 4.60 -8.07 -11.60
CA THR A 43 3.43 -8.86 -11.98
C THR A 43 2.17 -8.19 -11.49
N LYS A 44 1.11 -8.24 -12.31
CA LYS A 44 -0.23 -7.81 -11.96
C LYS A 44 -1.23 -8.92 -12.29
N ILE A 45 -1.99 -9.35 -11.28
CA ILE A 45 -3.03 -10.36 -11.36
C ILE A 45 -4.36 -9.68 -11.08
N ILE A 46 -5.33 -9.80 -11.96
CA ILE A 46 -6.69 -9.27 -11.79
C ILE A 46 -7.67 -10.41 -12.02
N ASP A 47 -8.56 -10.59 -11.06
CA ASP A 47 -9.68 -11.52 -11.13
C ASP A 47 -10.90 -10.89 -10.44
N SER A 48 -11.85 -10.41 -11.24
CA SER A 48 -13.05 -9.73 -10.76
C SER A 48 -14.00 -10.59 -9.93
N ASN A 49 -13.77 -11.92 -9.91
CA ASN A 49 -14.57 -12.87 -9.13
C ASN A 49 -13.98 -13.17 -7.76
N ARG A 50 -12.80 -12.60 -7.43
CA ARG A 50 -12.08 -12.87 -6.20
C ARG A 50 -11.61 -11.57 -5.55
N HIS A 51 -11.57 -11.58 -4.22
CA HIS A 51 -10.94 -10.49 -3.48
C HIS A 51 -9.42 -10.55 -3.59
N GLY A 52 -8.75 -9.42 -3.73
CA GLY A 52 -7.30 -9.35 -3.85
C GLY A 52 -6.55 -9.95 -2.67
N ILE A 53 -7.13 -9.94 -1.47
CA ILE A 53 -6.53 -10.59 -0.29
C ILE A 53 -6.50 -12.12 -0.42
N ASP A 54 -7.50 -12.71 -1.05
CA ASP A 54 -7.54 -14.17 -1.27
C ASP A 54 -6.53 -14.57 -2.37
N ILE A 55 -6.41 -13.73 -3.42
CA ILE A 55 -5.36 -13.88 -4.45
C ILE A 55 -3.98 -13.76 -3.81
N PHE A 56 -3.76 -12.77 -2.95
CA PHE A 56 -2.50 -12.60 -2.21
C PHE A 56 -2.14 -13.84 -1.38
N ALA A 57 -3.11 -14.39 -0.63
CA ALA A 57 -2.87 -15.56 0.21
C ALA A 57 -2.49 -16.81 -0.60
N ASP A 58 -3.09 -16.99 -1.77
CA ASP A 58 -2.79 -18.13 -2.64
C ASP A 58 -1.45 -17.96 -3.38
N GLU A 59 -1.18 -16.75 -3.88
CA GLU A 59 0.10 -16.43 -4.51
C GLU A 59 1.27 -16.55 -3.53
N CYS A 60 1.11 -16.20 -2.26
CA CYS A 60 2.15 -16.41 -1.26
C CYS A 60 2.54 -17.88 -1.07
N LYS A 61 1.63 -18.83 -1.39
CA LYS A 61 1.90 -20.27 -1.30
C LYS A 61 2.51 -20.86 -2.57
N SER A 62 2.15 -20.30 -3.73
CA SER A 62 2.45 -20.90 -5.04
C SER A 62 3.53 -20.15 -5.83
N ASN A 63 3.76 -18.88 -5.53
CA ASN A 63 4.66 -18.02 -6.28
C ASN A 63 5.99 -17.86 -5.53
N ASN A 64 7.08 -18.37 -6.10
CA ASN A 64 8.40 -18.34 -5.49
C ASN A 64 8.92 -16.93 -5.22
N VAL A 65 8.52 -15.93 -6.03
CA VAL A 65 8.91 -14.54 -5.82
C VAL A 65 8.21 -14.00 -4.56
N LEU A 66 6.92 -14.26 -4.38
CA LEU A 66 6.21 -13.84 -3.17
C LEU A 66 6.61 -14.65 -1.94
N ALA A 67 6.94 -15.93 -2.09
CA ALA A 67 7.35 -16.77 -0.98
C ALA A 67 8.72 -16.39 -0.40
N ALA A 68 9.61 -15.80 -1.20
CA ALA A 68 10.97 -15.45 -0.80
C ALA A 68 11.01 -14.39 0.31
N GLU A 69 12.14 -14.34 1.01
CA GLU A 69 12.46 -13.32 2.02
C GLU A 69 13.20 -12.16 1.36
N TYR A 70 12.89 -10.96 1.81
CA TYR A 70 13.41 -9.70 1.27
C TYR A 70 14.05 -8.84 2.34
N LEU A 71 14.92 -7.91 1.93
CA LEU A 71 15.47 -6.89 2.82
C LEU A 71 14.35 -6.09 3.50
N LYS A 72 13.33 -5.71 2.71
CA LYS A 72 12.10 -5.07 3.17
C LYS A 72 10.92 -5.54 2.34
N THR A 73 9.78 -5.67 2.98
CA THR A 73 8.50 -5.92 2.31
C THR A 73 7.52 -4.81 2.68
N HIS A 74 7.02 -4.10 1.69
CA HIS A 74 5.98 -3.10 1.83
C HIS A 74 4.69 -3.60 1.21
N ILE A 75 3.59 -3.45 1.91
CA ILE A 75 2.25 -3.79 1.42
C ILE A 75 1.43 -2.51 1.38
N VAL A 76 0.98 -2.14 0.20
CA VAL A 76 0.03 -1.05 -0.01
C VAL A 76 -1.37 -1.65 -0.09
N TYR A 77 -2.19 -1.34 0.89
CA TYR A 77 -3.56 -1.81 0.96
C TYR A 77 -4.52 -0.76 0.40
N GLU A 78 -5.37 -1.16 -0.57
CA GLU A 78 -6.35 -0.27 -1.18
C GLU A 78 -7.66 -0.30 -0.39
N THR A 79 -8.01 0.82 0.24
CA THR A 79 -9.25 1.02 0.99
C THR A 79 -9.90 2.35 0.61
N GLN A 80 -11.22 2.43 0.77
CA GLN A 80 -11.96 3.68 0.66
C GLN A 80 -12.08 4.41 2.00
N GLN A 81 -11.84 3.71 3.11
CA GLN A 81 -11.89 4.28 4.45
C GLN A 81 -10.51 4.81 4.85
N PHE A 82 -10.24 6.03 4.48
CA PHE A 82 -9.05 6.77 4.92
C PHE A 82 -9.41 8.25 5.13
N THR A 83 -8.67 8.90 6.01
CA THR A 83 -8.76 10.34 6.25
C THR A 83 -7.37 10.92 6.46
N LEU A 84 -7.21 12.19 6.13
CA LEU A 84 -5.99 12.93 6.41
C LEU A 84 -6.15 13.66 7.75
N PHE A 85 -5.14 13.58 8.59
CA PHE A 85 -5.16 14.19 9.91
C PHE A 85 -3.83 14.91 10.18
N PRO A 86 -3.86 16.11 10.79
CA PRO A 86 -2.64 16.80 11.19
C PRO A 86 -1.85 15.98 12.22
N THR A 87 -0.63 15.60 11.88
CA THR A 87 0.22 14.75 12.74
C THR A 87 0.38 15.28 14.17
N PRO A 88 0.59 16.59 14.40
CA PRO A 88 0.74 17.13 15.75
C PRO A 88 -0.46 16.91 16.67
N LEU A 89 -1.65 16.71 16.09
CA LEU A 89 -2.89 16.48 16.87
C LEU A 89 -3.13 15.00 17.18
N LEU A 90 -2.33 14.08 16.61
CA LEU A 90 -2.47 12.62 16.89
C LEU A 90 -2.06 12.26 18.30
N GLU A 91 -1.18 13.03 18.95
CA GLU A 91 -0.75 12.78 20.32
C GLU A 91 -1.89 12.93 21.34
N ASP A 92 -2.89 13.77 21.01
CA ASP A 92 -4.01 14.10 21.87
C ASP A 92 -5.28 13.29 21.57
N VAL A 93 -5.32 12.53 20.47
CA VAL A 93 -6.54 11.85 20.00
C VAL A 93 -6.25 10.41 19.63
N GLU A 94 -7.02 9.49 20.17
CA GLU A 94 -6.95 8.08 19.77
C GLU A 94 -7.33 7.89 18.30
N GLU A 95 -6.48 7.20 17.54
CA GLU A 95 -6.68 6.94 16.09
C GLU A 95 -8.03 6.27 15.80
N LYS A 96 -8.50 5.40 16.70
CA LYS A 96 -9.82 4.77 16.59
C LYS A 96 -10.96 5.78 16.61
N LYS A 97 -10.87 6.82 17.44
CA LYS A 97 -11.89 7.89 17.49
C LYS A 97 -11.92 8.72 16.21
N ILE A 98 -10.73 8.95 15.61
CA ILE A 98 -10.64 9.63 14.31
C ILE A 98 -11.31 8.79 13.23
N ALA A 99 -11.05 7.48 13.22
CA ALA A 99 -11.68 6.57 12.27
C ALA A 99 -13.19 6.47 12.45
N GLU A 100 -13.68 6.33 13.68
CA GLU A 100 -15.11 6.30 14.00
C GLU A 100 -15.85 7.57 13.61
N LEU A 101 -15.22 8.74 13.80
CA LEU A 101 -15.80 10.02 13.40
C LEU A 101 -15.97 10.15 11.89
N ASN A 102 -15.01 9.62 11.11
CA ASN A 102 -14.98 9.77 9.65
C ASN A 102 -15.71 8.63 8.91
N PHE A 103 -15.68 7.41 9.46
CA PHE A 103 -16.16 6.20 8.77
C PHE A 103 -17.36 5.55 9.45
N GLY A 104 -17.74 6.03 10.64
CA GLY A 104 -18.75 5.39 11.47
C GLY A 104 -18.21 4.19 12.24
N ASN A 105 -19.01 3.12 12.38
CA ASN A 105 -18.56 1.94 13.09
C ASN A 105 -17.39 1.25 12.37
N VAL A 106 -16.29 1.07 13.10
CA VAL A 106 -15.07 0.39 12.63
C VAL A 106 -14.84 -0.98 13.30
N ASP A 107 -15.87 -1.55 13.92
CA ASP A 107 -15.80 -2.89 14.50
C ASP A 107 -15.44 -3.93 13.43
N GLY A 108 -14.52 -4.84 13.77
CA GLY A 108 -14.00 -5.83 12.82
C GLY A 108 -12.96 -5.28 11.82
N ALA A 109 -12.50 -4.04 12.00
CA ALA A 109 -11.39 -3.47 11.26
C ALA A 109 -10.25 -3.07 12.20
N THR A 110 -9.03 -3.19 11.71
CA THR A 110 -7.84 -2.63 12.33
C THR A 110 -7.65 -1.20 11.83
N VAL A 111 -7.52 -0.25 12.74
CA VAL A 111 -7.15 1.13 12.41
C VAL A 111 -5.64 1.23 12.35
N LEU A 112 -5.13 1.78 11.28
CA LEU A 112 -3.69 1.97 11.02
C LEU A 112 -3.42 3.43 10.66
N THR A 113 -2.19 3.86 10.91
CA THR A 113 -1.75 5.23 10.61
C THR A 113 -0.41 5.22 9.89
N ASP A 114 -0.36 5.94 8.79
CA ASP A 114 0.86 6.28 8.09
C ASP A 114 1.17 7.76 8.29
N THR A 115 2.41 8.10 8.65
CA THR A 115 2.85 9.48 8.74
C THR A 115 3.76 9.84 7.57
N LEU A 116 3.45 10.95 6.89
CA LEU A 116 4.30 11.45 5.82
C LEU A 116 5.67 11.89 6.36
N PRO A 117 6.75 11.76 5.57
CA PRO A 117 8.11 12.11 6.01
C PRO A 117 8.28 13.57 6.45
N THR A 118 7.36 14.46 6.06
CA THR A 118 7.32 15.85 6.53
C THR A 118 6.81 16.00 7.96
N ASN A 119 6.23 14.93 8.53
CA ASN A 119 5.58 14.89 9.85
C ASN A 119 4.43 15.91 10.04
N GLU A 120 3.87 16.42 8.95
CA GLU A 120 2.77 17.40 9.03
C GLU A 120 1.40 16.74 8.88
N ILE A 121 1.34 15.69 8.06
CA ILE A 121 0.10 14.99 7.70
C ILE A 121 0.27 13.50 7.95
N SER A 122 -0.71 12.91 8.60
CA SER A 122 -0.88 11.48 8.74
C SER A 122 -2.13 11.01 7.99
N VAL A 123 -2.08 9.78 7.53
CA VAL A 123 -3.20 9.08 6.91
C VAL A 123 -3.71 8.06 7.89
N VAL A 124 -4.89 8.27 8.45
CA VAL A 124 -5.59 7.28 9.28
C VAL A 124 -6.51 6.48 8.36
N TYR A 125 -6.43 5.17 8.41
CA TYR A 125 -7.19 4.28 7.52
C TYR A 125 -7.55 2.96 8.19
N THR A 126 -8.49 2.23 7.59
CA THR A 126 -8.90 0.93 8.11
C THR A 126 -8.56 -0.20 7.15
N VAL A 127 -8.23 -1.34 7.75
CA VAL A 127 -8.07 -2.63 7.05
C VAL A 127 -8.97 -3.64 7.77
N PRO A 128 -9.84 -4.40 7.08
CA PRO A 128 -10.61 -5.45 7.74
C PRO A 128 -9.69 -6.38 8.52
N GLN A 129 -10.02 -6.67 9.78
CA GLN A 129 -9.17 -7.45 10.68
C GLN A 129 -8.72 -8.78 10.05
N ARG A 130 -9.65 -9.50 9.39
CA ARG A 130 -9.35 -10.73 8.66
C ARG A 130 -8.28 -10.54 7.58
N HIS A 131 -8.26 -9.38 6.91
CA HIS A 131 -7.28 -9.08 5.87
C HIS A 131 -5.91 -8.79 6.49
N GLU A 132 -5.88 -8.02 7.55
CA GLU A 132 -4.65 -7.72 8.31
C GLU A 132 -4.03 -9.00 8.86
N GLU A 133 -4.83 -9.89 9.48
CA GLU A 133 -4.40 -11.20 9.97
C GLU A 133 -3.84 -12.07 8.84
N THR A 134 -4.47 -12.05 7.65
CA THR A 134 -3.99 -12.79 6.47
C THR A 134 -2.65 -12.24 5.98
N ILE A 135 -2.49 -10.92 5.97
CA ILE A 135 -1.23 -10.26 5.63
C ILE A 135 -0.13 -10.68 6.62
N ARG A 136 -0.39 -10.55 7.92
CA ARG A 136 0.59 -10.88 8.98
C ARG A 136 0.99 -12.35 8.96
N ARG A 137 0.05 -13.24 8.69
CA ARG A 137 0.34 -14.69 8.58
C ARG A 137 1.29 -15.02 7.44
N ASN A 138 1.14 -14.35 6.29
CA ASN A 138 1.93 -14.65 5.09
C ASN A 138 3.21 -13.81 5.01
N LYS A 139 3.20 -12.59 5.56
CA LYS A 139 4.32 -11.64 5.56
C LYS A 139 4.41 -10.92 6.91
N PRO A 140 4.89 -11.61 7.97
CA PRO A 140 4.88 -11.09 9.35
C PRO A 140 5.68 -9.81 9.52
N ASN A 141 6.77 -9.65 8.77
CA ASN A 141 7.68 -8.50 8.84
C ASN A 141 7.34 -7.39 7.82
N ALA A 142 6.21 -7.50 7.12
CA ALA A 142 5.82 -6.47 6.16
C ALA A 142 5.29 -5.21 6.87
N THR A 143 5.64 -4.05 6.34
CA THR A 143 5.00 -2.79 6.70
C THR A 143 3.76 -2.60 5.81
N ILE A 144 2.62 -2.35 6.44
CA ILE A 144 1.34 -2.10 5.74
C ILE A 144 1.17 -0.59 5.62
N HIS A 145 0.82 -0.13 4.44
CA HIS A 145 0.59 1.27 4.10
C HIS A 145 -0.76 1.46 3.40
N SER A 146 -1.36 2.61 3.61
CA SER A 146 -2.48 3.09 2.78
C SER A 146 -2.00 3.37 1.35
N GLN A 147 -2.88 3.15 0.36
CA GLN A 147 -2.61 3.59 -1.02
C GLN A 147 -2.40 5.11 -1.13
N MET A 148 -2.92 5.87 -0.17
CA MET A 148 -2.76 7.33 -0.17
C MET A 148 -1.32 7.75 0.16
N MET A 149 -0.59 6.96 0.93
CA MET A 149 0.79 7.28 1.32
C MET A 149 1.73 7.53 0.13
N PRO A 150 1.93 6.59 -0.82
CA PRO A 150 2.78 6.83 -1.97
C PRO A 150 2.23 7.90 -2.91
N LEU A 151 0.91 8.07 -3.00
CA LEU A 151 0.30 9.11 -3.84
C LEU A 151 0.56 10.50 -3.30
N LEU A 152 0.34 10.73 -2.00
CA LEU A 152 0.61 12.00 -1.35
C LEU A 152 2.09 12.35 -1.38
N PHE A 153 2.95 11.37 -1.07
CA PHE A 153 4.40 11.56 -1.13
C PHE A 153 4.84 12.01 -2.53
N ASN A 154 4.37 11.34 -3.57
CA ASN A 154 4.71 11.69 -4.96
C ASN A 154 4.15 13.05 -5.36
N ALA A 155 2.91 13.36 -4.98
CA ALA A 155 2.29 14.65 -5.27
C ALA A 155 3.06 15.80 -4.60
N MET A 156 3.38 15.68 -3.30
CA MET A 156 4.15 16.67 -2.57
C MET A 156 5.59 16.82 -3.09
N PHE A 157 6.23 15.71 -3.48
CA PHE A 157 7.58 15.76 -4.05
C PHE A 157 7.60 16.49 -5.39
N ASN A 158 6.61 16.26 -6.24
CA ASN A 158 6.52 16.90 -7.55
C ASN A 158 6.10 18.37 -7.45
N SER A 159 5.21 18.73 -6.52
CA SER A 159 4.78 20.13 -6.31
C SER A 159 5.96 21.04 -5.94
N LYS A 160 6.93 20.54 -5.18
CA LYS A 160 8.15 21.30 -4.83
C LYS A 160 9.03 21.68 -6.02
N LYS A 161 8.91 20.96 -7.15
CA LYS A 161 9.72 21.19 -8.36
C LYS A 161 9.12 22.22 -9.31
N CYS A 162 7.89 22.58 -9.10
CA CYS A 162 7.12 23.37 -10.04
C CYS A 162 6.50 24.59 -9.34
N LYS A 163 6.33 25.69 -10.07
CA LYS A 163 5.63 26.88 -9.59
C LYS A 163 4.15 26.76 -9.99
N GLY A 164 3.26 26.83 -9.02
CA GLY A 164 1.81 26.83 -9.24
C GLY A 164 1.10 25.66 -8.57
N SER A 165 -0.21 25.64 -8.72
CA SER A 165 -1.06 24.58 -8.17
C SER A 165 -1.13 23.38 -9.09
N TYR A 166 -1.19 22.19 -8.50
CA TYR A 166 -1.20 20.89 -9.21
C TYR A 166 -2.41 20.07 -8.85
N LEU A 167 -2.95 19.43 -9.87
CA LEU A 167 -3.98 18.41 -9.74
C LEU A 167 -3.38 17.06 -10.13
N HIS A 168 -3.26 16.16 -9.13
CA HIS A 168 -2.86 14.78 -9.37
C HIS A 168 -4.10 13.90 -9.42
N LEU A 169 -4.23 13.10 -10.47
CA LEU A 169 -5.32 12.15 -10.65
C LEU A 169 -4.75 10.72 -10.60
N ASN A 170 -5.27 9.91 -9.68
CA ASN A 170 -5.03 8.48 -9.64
C ASN A 170 -6.30 7.75 -10.05
N ILE A 171 -6.34 7.27 -11.29
CA ILE A 171 -7.50 6.60 -11.87
C ILE A 171 -7.43 5.11 -11.54
N ARG A 172 -8.41 4.61 -10.82
CA ARG A 172 -8.59 3.20 -10.45
C ARG A 172 -9.74 2.58 -11.23
N THR A 173 -9.97 1.29 -11.06
CA THR A 173 -11.02 0.56 -11.77
C THR A 173 -12.43 1.12 -11.51
N SER A 174 -12.71 1.54 -10.26
CA SER A 174 -14.04 1.98 -9.82
C SER A 174 -14.06 3.35 -9.16
N SER A 175 -12.93 4.05 -9.09
CA SER A 175 -12.81 5.33 -8.39
C SER A 175 -11.63 6.16 -8.92
N VAL A 176 -11.64 7.43 -8.60
CA VAL A 176 -10.55 8.36 -8.90
C VAL A 176 -10.17 9.08 -7.63
N ASP A 177 -8.89 9.03 -7.26
CA ASP A 177 -8.36 9.88 -6.20
C ASP A 177 -7.89 11.18 -6.84
N VAL A 178 -8.28 12.29 -6.25
CA VAL A 178 -7.92 13.64 -6.70
C VAL A 178 -7.13 14.31 -5.59
N ILE A 179 -5.89 14.70 -5.88
CA ILE A 179 -5.03 15.41 -4.94
C ILE A 179 -4.73 16.77 -5.55
N TYR A 180 -5.12 17.83 -4.86
CA TYR A 180 -4.82 19.20 -5.21
C TYR A 180 -3.78 19.77 -4.23
N ILE A 181 -2.70 20.31 -4.77
CA ILE A 181 -1.60 20.93 -4.02
C ILE A 181 -1.29 22.32 -4.59
#